data_fb5c0a249996215974989ed181c69ad6
#
_entry.id   fb5c0a249996215974989ed181c69ad6
#
_cell.length_a   1.000
_cell.length_b   1.000
_cell.length_c   1.000
_cell.angle_alpha   90.00
_cell.angle_beta   90.00
_cell.angle_gamma   90.00
#
_symmetry.space_group_name_H-M   'P 1'
#
loop_
_entity.id
_entity.type
_entity.pdbx_description
1 polymer ?
#
loop_
_entity_poly.entity_id
_entity_poly.type
_entity_poly.pdbx_seq_one_letter_code
_entity_poly.pdbx_strand_id
1 'polypeptide(L)'
;QPTIVEVNLQVDLYPRQQRAQTQGSYVLENRSGVALSHFHVQFDPDAKQLSLAMDGAQLEKEYQRFGYRIYALSSPMAIGERRMLRFASTLEQRGFKNEGNQTRIVENGSFLNNFEVAPLIGGSREAFLQDRVKRRKQGLPAELRPAKLEDQRANSHHYLRHDSDWVQARITLSTDADQTPVAPGYTVSDTTANGRRTLVTRT
;
A
#
# COMPACT_ATOMS: atom_id res chain seq x y z
N GLN A 1 -4.71 13.03 5.24
CA GLN A 1 -5.00 11.85 4.44
C GLN A 1 -6.10 11.03 5.09
N PRO A 2 -6.92 10.30 4.34
CA PRO A 2 -7.84 9.34 4.92
C PRO A 2 -7.09 8.13 5.49
N THR A 3 -7.73 7.41 6.42
CA THR A 3 -7.20 6.22 7.08
C THR A 3 -7.83 4.97 6.49
N ILE A 4 -7.06 3.91 6.28
CA ILE A 4 -7.58 2.61 5.84
C ILE A 4 -8.24 1.94 7.05
N VAL A 5 -9.52 1.56 6.91
CA VAL A 5 -10.28 0.87 7.97
C VAL A 5 -10.66 -0.57 7.60
N GLU A 6 -10.76 -0.86 6.29
CA GLU A 6 -10.98 -2.23 5.80
C GLU A 6 -10.07 -2.51 4.60
N VAL A 7 -9.58 -3.76 4.53
CA VAL A 7 -8.74 -4.27 3.44
C VAL A 7 -9.36 -5.56 2.91
N ASN A 8 -9.61 -5.62 1.62
CA ASN A 8 -9.86 -6.87 0.92
C ASN A 8 -8.80 -7.02 -0.16
N LEU A 9 -7.95 -8.03 -0.04
CA LEU A 9 -6.78 -8.22 -0.87
C LEU A 9 -6.77 -9.62 -1.45
N GLN A 10 -6.60 -9.73 -2.76
CA GLN A 10 -6.29 -10.96 -3.45
C GLN A 10 -4.93 -10.84 -4.11
N VAL A 11 -4.04 -11.80 -3.81
CA VAL A 11 -2.69 -11.88 -4.36
C VAL A 11 -2.50 -13.24 -4.99
N ASP A 12 -2.21 -13.26 -6.28
CA ASP A 12 -1.91 -14.47 -7.03
C ASP A 12 -0.42 -14.49 -7.38
N LEU A 13 0.33 -15.38 -6.70
CA LEU A 13 1.76 -15.57 -6.93
C LEU A 13 1.99 -16.62 -8.00
N TYR A 14 2.89 -16.32 -8.93
CA TYR A 14 3.39 -17.21 -9.96
C TYR A 14 4.92 -17.28 -9.87
N PRO A 15 5.48 -18.04 -8.92
CA PRO A 15 6.91 -18.01 -8.61
C PRO A 15 7.79 -18.40 -9.79
N ARG A 16 7.39 -19.44 -10.55
CA ARG A 16 8.11 -19.87 -11.78
C ARG A 16 8.09 -18.83 -12.89
N GLN A 17 7.15 -17.89 -12.86
CA GLN A 17 7.06 -16.77 -13.79
C GLN A 17 7.65 -15.47 -13.22
N GLN A 18 8.14 -15.50 -11.97
CA GLN A 18 8.60 -14.32 -11.23
C GLN A 18 7.59 -13.18 -11.27
N ARG A 19 6.32 -13.52 -11.07
CA ARG A 19 5.19 -12.59 -11.21
C ARG A 19 4.23 -12.70 -10.03
N ALA A 20 3.71 -11.55 -9.59
CA ALA A 20 2.57 -11.43 -8.72
C ALA A 20 1.49 -10.58 -9.38
N GLN A 21 0.24 -10.99 -9.25
CA GLN A 21 -0.92 -10.20 -9.62
C GLN A 21 -1.70 -9.88 -8.35
N THR A 22 -2.06 -8.63 -8.21
CA THR A 22 -2.80 -8.16 -7.04
C THR A 22 -4.05 -7.43 -7.48
N GLN A 23 -5.14 -7.68 -6.81
CA GLN A 23 -6.35 -6.87 -6.87
C GLN A 23 -6.93 -6.74 -5.47
N GLY A 24 -7.54 -5.59 -5.20
CA GLY A 24 -8.10 -5.37 -3.89
C GLY A 24 -8.93 -4.11 -3.76
N SER A 25 -9.43 -3.92 -2.57
CA SER A 25 -10.13 -2.70 -2.19
C SER A 25 -9.79 -2.29 -0.76
N TYR A 26 -9.78 -0.98 -0.55
CA TYR A 26 -9.75 -0.35 0.76
C TYR A 26 -11.05 0.37 1.03
N VAL A 27 -11.56 0.31 2.25
CA VAL A 27 -12.46 1.32 2.77
C VAL A 27 -11.62 2.36 3.47
N LEU A 28 -11.68 3.59 2.95
CA LEU A 28 -10.99 4.75 3.50
C LEU A 28 -11.97 5.58 4.31
N GLU A 29 -11.58 6.00 5.52
CA GLU A 29 -12.37 6.86 6.40
C GLU A 29 -11.62 8.17 6.65
N ASN A 30 -12.29 9.30 6.53
CA ASN A 30 -11.69 10.59 6.88
C ASN A 30 -11.68 10.80 8.40
N ARG A 31 -10.55 10.53 9.04
CA ARG A 31 -10.30 10.79 10.48
C ARG A 31 -9.41 12.01 10.70
N SER A 32 -9.18 12.85 9.68
CA SER A 32 -8.21 13.95 9.75
C SER A 32 -8.69 15.20 10.47
N GLY A 33 -9.97 15.25 10.87
CA GLY A 33 -10.56 16.44 11.51
C GLY A 33 -10.92 17.57 10.56
N VAL A 34 -10.68 17.44 9.26
CA VAL A 34 -11.03 18.42 8.21
C VAL A 34 -11.59 17.70 6.98
N ALA A 35 -12.40 18.40 6.18
CA ALA A 35 -12.83 17.85 4.90
C ALA A 35 -11.64 17.71 3.95
N LEU A 36 -11.54 16.58 3.24
CA LEU A 36 -10.43 16.29 2.33
C LEU A 36 -10.87 16.46 0.88
N SER A 37 -10.26 17.41 0.17
CA SER A 37 -10.46 17.62 -1.27
C SER A 37 -9.50 16.78 -2.14
N HIS A 38 -8.45 16.24 -1.54
CA HIS A 38 -7.43 15.43 -2.21
C HIS A 38 -7.00 14.27 -1.33
N PHE A 39 -6.54 13.20 -1.96
CA PHE A 39 -5.78 12.15 -1.29
C PHE A 39 -4.59 11.74 -2.13
N HIS A 40 -3.59 11.23 -1.47
CA HIS A 40 -2.32 10.86 -2.08
C HIS A 40 -2.14 9.36 -2.00
N VAL A 41 -1.52 8.78 -3.02
CA VAL A 41 -1.24 7.35 -3.10
C VAL A 41 0.21 7.16 -3.49
N GLN A 42 0.91 6.30 -2.78
CA GLN A 42 2.23 5.83 -3.13
C GLN A 42 2.17 4.33 -3.45
N PHE A 43 2.88 3.90 -4.47
CA PHE A 43 2.95 2.51 -4.92
C PHE A 43 4.36 2.15 -5.35
N ASP A 44 4.65 0.85 -5.46
CA ASP A 44 5.95 0.37 -5.95
C ASP A 44 6.14 0.86 -7.40
N PRO A 45 7.20 1.63 -7.70
CA PRO A 45 7.47 2.11 -9.07
C PRO A 45 7.66 0.96 -10.09
N ASP A 46 8.01 -0.23 -9.63
CA ASP A 46 8.14 -1.43 -10.47
C ASP A 46 6.78 -2.11 -10.74
N ALA A 47 5.71 -1.69 -10.05
CA ALA A 47 4.36 -2.21 -10.30
C ALA A 47 3.88 -1.76 -11.69
N LYS A 48 3.54 -2.76 -12.50
CA LYS A 48 2.98 -2.54 -13.84
C LYS A 48 1.45 -2.58 -13.78
N GLN A 49 0.81 -1.98 -14.78
CA GLN A 49 -0.64 -2.02 -14.95
C GLN A 49 -1.42 -1.59 -13.68
N LEU A 50 -0.84 -0.66 -12.89
CA LEU A 50 -1.50 -0.14 -11.71
C LEU A 50 -2.77 0.63 -12.10
N SER A 51 -3.92 0.08 -11.75
CA SER A 51 -5.21 0.77 -11.80
C SER A 51 -5.63 1.18 -10.39
N LEU A 52 -6.20 2.37 -10.27
CA LEU A 52 -6.79 2.91 -9.06
C LEU A 52 -8.12 3.57 -9.41
N ALA A 53 -9.18 3.21 -8.72
CA ALA A 53 -10.52 3.76 -8.93
C ALA A 53 -11.22 4.03 -7.59
N MET A 54 -11.72 5.24 -7.44
CA MET A 54 -12.62 5.67 -6.37
C MET A 54 -13.67 6.60 -6.99
N ASP A 55 -14.91 6.44 -6.60
CA ASP A 55 -16.00 7.28 -7.12
C ASP A 55 -15.77 8.75 -6.80
N GLY A 56 -15.87 9.61 -7.80
CA GLY A 56 -15.61 11.03 -7.68
C GLY A 56 -14.14 11.44 -7.56
N ALA A 57 -13.19 10.51 -7.67
CA ALA A 57 -11.76 10.82 -7.69
C ALA A 57 -11.23 10.92 -9.12
N GLN A 58 -10.43 11.93 -9.38
CA GLN A 58 -9.74 12.13 -10.65
C GLN A 58 -8.24 12.28 -10.41
N LEU A 59 -7.45 11.62 -11.25
CA LEU A 59 -5.99 11.79 -11.19
C LEU A 59 -5.63 13.23 -11.58
N GLU A 60 -5.08 13.97 -10.63
CA GLU A 60 -4.63 15.35 -10.84
C GLU A 60 -3.15 15.40 -11.21
N LYS A 61 -2.33 14.59 -10.53
CA LYS A 61 -0.88 14.62 -10.71
C LYS A 61 -0.26 13.24 -10.53
N GLU A 62 0.69 12.92 -11.41
CA GLU A 62 1.45 11.69 -11.33
C GLU A 62 2.96 11.98 -11.34
N TYR A 63 3.67 11.34 -10.42
CA TYR A 63 5.13 11.33 -10.33
C TYR A 63 5.61 9.88 -10.50
N GLN A 64 5.58 9.40 -11.74
CA GLN A 64 5.83 8.01 -12.07
C GLN A 64 7.15 7.47 -11.51
N ARG A 65 8.23 8.26 -11.59
CA ARG A 65 9.55 7.87 -11.06
C ARG A 65 9.53 7.55 -9.56
N PHE A 66 8.59 8.14 -8.82
CA PHE A 66 8.46 7.96 -7.36
C PHE A 66 7.30 7.06 -6.97
N GLY A 67 6.58 6.50 -7.97
CA GLY A 67 5.37 5.73 -7.69
C GLY A 67 4.34 6.54 -6.89
N TYR A 68 4.11 7.81 -7.24
CA TYR A 68 3.29 8.70 -6.44
C TYR A 68 2.23 9.41 -7.28
N ARG A 69 0.98 9.36 -6.80
CA ARG A 69 -0.18 10.00 -7.45
C ARG A 69 -0.95 10.87 -6.46
N ILE A 70 -1.50 11.96 -6.96
CA ILE A 70 -2.41 12.85 -6.26
C ILE A 70 -3.75 12.79 -6.98
N TYR A 71 -4.81 12.54 -6.22
CA TYR A 71 -6.18 12.51 -6.72
C TYR A 71 -6.98 13.66 -6.12
N ALA A 72 -7.66 14.41 -6.98
CA ALA A 72 -8.67 15.40 -6.59
C ALA A 72 -10.03 14.71 -6.44
N LEU A 73 -10.79 15.12 -5.45
CA LEU A 73 -12.16 14.65 -5.21
C LEU A 73 -13.16 15.67 -5.74
N SER A 74 -14.09 15.25 -6.58
CA SER A 74 -15.16 16.10 -7.13
C SER A 74 -16.08 16.68 -6.05
N SER A 75 -16.21 15.96 -4.93
CA SER A 75 -16.78 16.46 -3.68
C SER A 75 -15.81 16.14 -2.53
N PRO A 76 -15.50 17.12 -1.65
CA PRO A 76 -14.64 16.85 -0.51
C PRO A 76 -15.20 15.71 0.36
N MET A 77 -14.31 14.83 0.82
CA MET A 77 -14.66 13.77 1.75
C MET A 77 -14.87 14.36 3.14
N ALA A 78 -16.09 14.33 3.63
CA ALA A 78 -16.45 14.90 4.95
C ALA A 78 -15.79 14.11 6.10
N ILE A 79 -15.71 14.74 7.29
CA ILE A 79 -15.20 14.07 8.49
C ILE A 79 -16.07 12.85 8.81
N GLY A 80 -15.45 11.70 9.02
CA GLY A 80 -16.14 10.42 9.28
C GLY A 80 -16.71 9.74 8.03
N GLU A 81 -16.69 10.40 6.87
CA GLU A 81 -17.14 9.78 5.62
C GLU A 81 -16.23 8.61 5.20
N ARG A 82 -16.85 7.57 4.63
CA ARG A 82 -16.17 6.40 4.11
C ARG A 82 -16.31 6.32 2.59
N ARG A 83 -15.22 6.02 1.91
CA ARG A 83 -15.19 5.77 0.45
C ARG A 83 -14.38 4.53 0.14
N MET A 84 -14.78 3.82 -0.91
CA MET A 84 -14.09 2.62 -1.38
C MET A 84 -13.10 2.98 -2.47
N LEU A 85 -11.83 2.61 -2.27
CA LEU A 85 -10.78 2.64 -3.28
C LEU A 85 -10.55 1.22 -3.78
N ARG A 86 -10.66 0.98 -5.09
CA ARG A 86 -10.32 -0.28 -5.75
C ARG A 86 -8.99 -0.14 -6.45
N PHE A 87 -8.20 -1.20 -6.46
CA PHE A 87 -6.92 -1.21 -7.15
C PHE A 87 -6.60 -2.59 -7.73
N ALA A 88 -5.77 -2.59 -8.77
CA ALA A 88 -5.14 -3.79 -9.29
C ALA A 88 -3.74 -3.45 -9.80
N SER A 89 -2.81 -4.38 -9.66
CA SER A 89 -1.45 -4.22 -10.13
C SER A 89 -0.82 -5.55 -10.51
N THR A 90 0.25 -5.49 -11.29
CA THR A 90 1.11 -6.63 -11.62
C THR A 90 2.55 -6.27 -11.28
N LEU A 91 3.21 -7.11 -10.50
CA LEU A 91 4.64 -7.07 -10.26
C LEU A 91 5.31 -8.17 -11.06
N GLU A 92 6.22 -7.83 -11.94
CA GLU A 92 7.00 -8.77 -12.75
C GLU A 92 8.48 -8.48 -12.64
N GLN A 93 9.24 -9.53 -12.34
CA GLN A 93 10.69 -9.47 -12.23
C GLN A 93 11.30 -10.18 -13.43
N ARG A 94 11.26 -9.55 -14.61
CA ARG A 94 11.83 -10.10 -15.85
C ARG A 94 13.03 -9.29 -16.31
N GLY A 95 14.05 -10.02 -16.79
CA GLY A 95 15.23 -9.47 -17.43
C GLY A 95 16.38 -9.14 -16.48
N PHE A 96 17.53 -8.81 -17.08
CA PHE A 96 18.70 -8.33 -16.34
C PHE A 96 18.54 -6.84 -16.06
N LYS A 97 18.51 -6.46 -14.79
CA LYS A 97 18.66 -5.08 -14.36
C LYS A 97 20.09 -4.87 -13.87
N ASN A 98 20.75 -3.78 -14.30
CA ASN A 98 22.10 -3.42 -13.87
C ASN A 98 22.17 -3.04 -12.38
N GLU A 99 21.03 -2.73 -11.76
CA GLU A 99 20.90 -2.42 -10.33
C GLU A 99 20.02 -3.47 -9.67
N GLY A 100 20.68 -4.38 -8.93
CA GLY A 100 20.07 -5.33 -8.01
C GLY A 100 18.95 -6.19 -8.59
N ASN A 101 19.21 -7.46 -8.84
CA ASN A 101 18.15 -8.43 -9.10
C ASN A 101 17.24 -8.48 -7.87
N GLN A 102 16.02 -8.00 -8.01
CA GLN A 102 15.02 -8.17 -6.98
C GLN A 102 14.57 -9.64 -7.00
N THR A 103 15.07 -10.43 -6.07
CA THR A 103 14.75 -11.85 -5.92
C THR A 103 13.58 -12.08 -4.97
N ARG A 104 12.57 -11.20 -5.00
CA ARG A 104 11.42 -11.26 -4.07
C ARG A 104 10.44 -12.36 -4.43
N ILE A 105 10.34 -12.68 -5.74
CA ILE A 105 9.48 -13.73 -6.26
C ILE A 105 10.37 -14.76 -6.93
N VAL A 106 10.60 -15.88 -6.28
CA VAL A 106 11.48 -16.94 -6.74
C VAL A 106 10.84 -18.31 -6.52
N GLU A 107 11.28 -19.30 -7.29
CA GLU A 107 10.68 -20.63 -7.33
C GLU A 107 10.73 -21.35 -5.96
N ASN A 108 11.77 -21.12 -5.16
CA ASN A 108 11.97 -21.78 -3.87
C ASN A 108 11.43 -20.99 -2.66
N GLY A 109 10.81 -19.83 -2.88
CA GLY A 109 10.18 -19.03 -1.82
C GLY A 109 10.07 -17.57 -2.18
N SER A 110 8.89 -16.97 -1.96
CA SER A 110 8.63 -15.56 -2.26
C SER A 110 8.28 -14.82 -0.97
N PHE A 111 8.81 -13.60 -0.84
CA PHE A 111 8.46 -12.70 0.24
C PHE A 111 8.10 -11.33 -0.32
N LEU A 112 6.87 -10.89 -0.06
CA LEU A 112 6.35 -9.60 -0.47
C LEU A 112 5.81 -8.85 0.74
N ASN A 113 6.18 -7.59 0.87
CA ASN A 113 5.62 -6.71 1.89
C ASN A 113 4.36 -5.97 1.37
N ASN A 114 3.67 -5.29 2.26
CA ASN A 114 2.42 -4.60 1.93
C ASN A 114 2.58 -3.56 0.81
N PHE A 115 3.71 -2.87 0.73
CA PHE A 115 3.96 -1.84 -0.28
C PHE A 115 4.11 -2.43 -1.69
N GLU A 116 4.59 -3.66 -1.79
CA GLU A 116 4.79 -4.36 -3.06
C GLU A 116 3.51 -4.95 -3.63
N VAL A 117 2.56 -5.28 -2.75
CA VAL A 117 1.29 -5.90 -3.15
C VAL A 117 0.11 -4.92 -3.16
N ALA A 118 0.23 -3.76 -2.51
CA ALA A 118 -0.89 -2.83 -2.40
C ALA A 118 -0.43 -1.38 -2.28
N PRO A 119 -1.19 -0.40 -2.77
CA PRO A 119 -0.85 1.00 -2.65
C PRO A 119 -0.93 1.49 -1.19
N LEU A 120 -0.03 2.39 -0.81
CA LEU A 120 -0.09 3.13 0.44
C LEU A 120 -0.94 4.39 0.27
N ILE A 121 -1.75 4.71 1.26
CA ILE A 121 -2.43 6.00 1.32
C ILE A 121 -1.51 7.02 1.98
N GLY A 122 -1.33 8.18 1.36
CA GLY A 122 -0.31 9.17 1.73
C GLY A 122 1.05 8.85 1.13
N GLY A 123 2.12 9.18 1.84
CA GLY A 123 3.50 8.93 1.41
C GLY A 123 4.34 8.33 2.53
N SER A 124 5.32 7.52 2.17
CA SER A 124 6.33 7.05 3.12
C SER A 124 7.25 8.20 3.54
N ARG A 125 7.61 8.23 4.83
CA ARG A 125 8.62 9.19 5.33
C ARG A 125 9.98 9.04 4.62
N GLU A 126 10.29 7.86 4.15
CA GLU A 126 11.53 7.58 3.40
C GLU A 126 11.58 8.29 2.05
N ALA A 127 10.41 8.60 1.47
CA ALA A 127 10.32 9.38 0.23
C ALA A 127 10.52 10.89 0.45
N PHE A 128 10.55 11.36 1.70
CA PHE A 128 10.74 12.77 1.98
C PHE A 128 12.23 13.13 1.95
N LEU A 129 12.50 14.38 1.56
CA LEU A 129 13.85 14.93 1.57
C LEU A 129 14.43 14.89 3.00
N GLN A 130 15.46 14.07 3.22
CA GLN A 130 16.09 13.89 4.55
C GLN A 130 17.25 14.86 4.81
N ASP A 131 17.93 15.32 3.75
CA ASP A 131 19.11 16.18 3.86
C ASP A 131 18.77 17.54 4.46
N ARG A 132 19.39 17.88 5.59
CA ARG A 132 19.14 19.12 6.36
C ARG A 132 19.42 20.38 5.54
N VAL A 133 20.49 20.37 4.74
CA VAL A 133 20.92 21.55 3.96
C VAL A 133 19.93 21.77 2.80
N LYS A 134 19.57 20.70 2.10
CA LYS A 134 18.59 20.76 1.02
C LYS A 134 17.22 21.18 1.53
N ARG A 135 16.80 20.66 2.69
CA ARG A 135 15.54 21.07 3.33
C ARG A 135 15.51 22.57 3.63
N ARG A 136 16.58 23.10 4.24
CA ARG A 136 16.69 24.56 4.51
C ARG A 136 16.64 25.39 3.23
N LYS A 137 17.33 24.95 2.16
CA LYS A 137 17.30 25.63 0.86
C LYS A 137 15.89 25.68 0.25
N GLN A 138 15.02 24.73 0.59
CA GLN A 138 13.63 24.67 0.17
C GLN A 138 12.65 25.31 1.17
N GLY A 139 13.13 26.00 2.19
CA GLY A 139 12.27 26.59 3.22
C GLY A 139 11.57 25.59 4.13
N LEU A 140 11.99 24.32 4.12
CA LEU A 140 11.43 23.27 4.95
C LEU A 140 12.15 23.21 6.32
N PRO A 141 11.47 22.74 7.38
CA PRO A 141 12.12 22.46 8.65
C PRO A 141 13.37 21.59 8.45
N ALA A 142 14.47 21.94 9.13
CA ALA A 142 15.75 21.27 8.92
C ALA A 142 15.73 19.77 9.25
N GLU A 143 14.87 19.33 10.15
CA GLU A 143 14.76 17.96 10.57
C GLU A 143 13.30 17.47 10.54
N LEU A 144 13.12 16.21 10.16
CA LEU A 144 11.87 15.47 10.31
C LEU A 144 11.91 14.77 11.67
N ARG A 145 11.65 15.49 12.73
CA ARG A 145 11.60 14.89 14.07
C ARG A 145 10.20 14.28 14.31
N PRO A 146 10.13 13.14 15.02
CA PRO A 146 8.87 12.72 15.63
C PRO A 146 8.43 13.78 16.66
N ALA A 147 7.16 13.74 17.01
CA ALA A 147 6.63 14.59 18.08
C ALA A 147 7.35 14.32 19.40
N LYS A 148 7.40 15.31 20.28
CA LYS A 148 7.96 15.15 21.62
C LYS A 148 7.07 14.24 22.46
N LEU A 149 7.64 13.52 23.42
CA LEU A 149 6.91 12.65 24.36
C LEU A 149 5.86 13.42 25.17
N GLU A 150 6.12 14.70 25.45
CA GLU A 150 5.23 15.58 26.20
C GLU A 150 4.06 16.11 25.37
N ASP A 151 4.06 15.92 24.04
CA ASP A 151 2.98 16.34 23.17
C ASP A 151 1.82 15.35 23.23
N GLN A 152 0.89 15.62 24.14
CA GLN A 152 -0.29 14.77 24.35
C GLN A 152 -1.18 14.63 23.09
N ARG A 153 -1.18 15.61 22.18
CA ARG A 153 -1.94 15.53 20.93
C ARG A 153 -1.31 14.51 19.98
N ALA A 154 -0.01 14.38 20.02
CA ALA A 154 0.72 13.40 19.20
C ALA A 154 0.61 11.97 19.74
N ASN A 155 0.29 11.79 21.02
CA ASN A 155 0.15 10.46 21.63
C ASN A 155 -1.04 9.65 21.07
N SER A 156 -1.98 10.33 20.40
CA SER A 156 -3.09 9.68 19.69
C SER A 156 -2.67 9.10 18.33
N HIS A 157 -1.45 9.37 17.86
CA HIS A 157 -0.96 8.92 16.57
C HIS A 157 0.18 7.94 16.74
N HIS A 158 0.10 6.83 16.00
CA HIS A 158 1.17 5.85 16.00
C HIS A 158 2.46 6.44 15.37
N TYR A 159 3.62 6.20 16.01
CA TYR A 159 4.90 6.78 15.55
C TYR A 159 5.40 6.20 14.23
N LEU A 160 4.95 5.01 13.84
CA LEU A 160 5.34 4.37 12.57
C LEU A 160 4.69 5.07 11.39
N ARG A 161 3.38 5.23 11.44
CA ARG A 161 2.58 5.86 10.39
C ARG A 161 1.30 6.44 10.97
N HIS A 162 0.76 7.47 10.31
CA HIS A 162 -0.51 8.08 10.67
C HIS A 162 -1.72 7.14 10.54
N ASP A 163 -1.59 6.09 9.74
CA ASP A 163 -2.61 5.07 9.45
C ASP A 163 -2.29 3.70 10.05
N SER A 164 -1.30 3.60 10.96
CA SER A 164 -0.99 2.36 11.69
C SER A 164 -2.00 2.15 12.81
N ASP A 165 -3.22 1.74 12.45
CA ASP A 165 -4.32 1.50 13.36
C ASP A 165 -4.92 0.11 13.08
N TRP A 166 -5.87 -0.32 13.91
CA TRP A 166 -6.60 -1.54 13.70
C TRP A 166 -7.39 -1.49 12.40
N VAL A 167 -7.27 -2.52 11.59
CA VAL A 167 -7.94 -2.65 10.30
C VAL A 167 -8.59 -4.01 10.19
N GLN A 168 -9.81 -4.06 9.67
CA GLN A 168 -10.44 -5.33 9.28
C GLN A 168 -9.85 -5.76 7.94
N ALA A 169 -9.23 -6.94 7.90
CA ALA A 169 -8.59 -7.43 6.68
C ALA A 169 -9.12 -8.81 6.31
N ARG A 170 -9.33 -9.02 5.01
CA ARG A 170 -9.50 -10.31 4.37
C ARG A 170 -8.45 -10.43 3.28
N ILE A 171 -7.61 -11.46 3.39
CA ILE A 171 -6.54 -11.71 2.43
C ILE A 171 -6.77 -13.08 1.80
N THR A 172 -6.76 -13.11 0.48
CA THR A 172 -6.75 -14.33 -0.32
C THR A 172 -5.41 -14.40 -1.04
N LEU A 173 -4.59 -15.39 -0.69
CA LEU A 173 -3.28 -15.61 -1.28
C LEU A 173 -3.25 -16.93 -2.00
N SER A 174 -2.95 -16.94 -3.29
CA SER A 174 -2.75 -18.16 -4.06
C SER A 174 -1.32 -18.29 -4.57
N THR A 175 -0.83 -19.52 -4.62
CA THR A 175 0.51 -19.87 -5.15
C THR A 175 0.48 -21.26 -5.78
N ASP A 176 1.62 -21.76 -6.29
CA ASP A 176 1.74 -23.10 -6.80
C ASP A 176 1.45 -24.13 -5.70
N ALA A 177 0.89 -25.30 -6.07
CA ALA A 177 0.40 -26.31 -5.12
C ALA A 177 1.49 -26.90 -4.21
N ASP A 178 2.74 -26.88 -4.65
CA ASP A 178 3.93 -27.35 -3.93
C ASP A 178 4.50 -26.32 -2.95
N GLN A 179 3.90 -25.14 -2.87
CA GLN A 179 4.31 -24.06 -1.94
C GLN A 179 3.31 -23.89 -0.82
N THR A 180 3.77 -23.38 0.32
CA THR A 180 2.94 -23.05 1.47
C THR A 180 2.70 -21.54 1.52
N PRO A 181 1.47 -21.07 1.24
CA PRO A 181 1.13 -19.65 1.39
C PRO A 181 1.04 -19.29 2.88
N VAL A 182 1.55 -18.10 3.21
CA VAL A 182 1.47 -17.51 4.56
C VAL A 182 1.03 -16.07 4.43
N ALA A 183 0.00 -15.68 5.16
CA ALA A 183 -0.51 -14.32 5.21
C ALA A 183 -0.89 -13.93 6.65
N PRO A 184 -0.92 -12.63 7.00
CA PRO A 184 -1.40 -12.17 8.31
C PRO A 184 -2.85 -12.57 8.58
N GLY A 185 -3.20 -12.76 9.87
CA GLY A 185 -4.56 -13.06 10.33
C GLY A 185 -4.79 -14.53 10.64
N TYR A 186 -6.04 -14.86 10.96
CA TYR A 186 -6.48 -16.23 11.25
C TYR A 186 -6.92 -16.92 9.97
N THR A 187 -6.50 -18.18 9.79
CA THR A 187 -6.89 -18.99 8.63
C THR A 187 -8.39 -19.27 8.62
N VAL A 188 -9.04 -18.88 7.54
CA VAL A 188 -10.44 -19.20 7.24
C VAL A 188 -10.53 -20.47 6.40
N SER A 189 -9.66 -20.60 5.39
CA SER A 189 -9.57 -21.79 4.55
C SER A 189 -8.18 -21.91 3.95
N ASP A 190 -7.75 -23.15 3.70
CA ASP A 190 -6.53 -23.51 2.96
C ASP A 190 -6.89 -24.70 2.06
N THR A 191 -6.89 -24.47 0.75
CA THR A 191 -7.38 -25.44 -0.23
C THR A 191 -6.43 -25.56 -1.39
N THR A 192 -6.31 -26.77 -1.93
CA THR A 192 -5.51 -27.03 -3.14
C THR A 192 -6.42 -27.56 -4.24
N ALA A 193 -6.44 -26.89 -5.37
CA ALA A 193 -7.18 -27.28 -6.56
C ALA A 193 -6.50 -26.80 -7.84
N ASN A 194 -6.60 -27.56 -8.91
CA ASN A 194 -6.10 -27.17 -10.24
C ASN A 194 -4.62 -26.74 -10.24
N GLY A 195 -3.77 -27.40 -9.45
CA GLY A 195 -2.33 -27.09 -9.36
C GLY A 195 -2.01 -25.79 -8.58
N ARG A 196 -2.99 -25.22 -7.87
CA ARG A 196 -2.83 -24.01 -7.06
C ARG A 196 -3.24 -24.30 -5.61
N ARG A 197 -2.54 -23.70 -4.65
CA ARG A 197 -2.92 -23.67 -3.23
C ARG A 197 -3.36 -22.27 -2.85
N THR A 198 -4.54 -22.15 -2.27
CA THR A 198 -5.17 -20.89 -1.90
C THR A 198 -5.44 -20.85 -0.41
N LEU A 199 -4.84 -19.86 0.25
CA LEU A 199 -5.06 -19.52 1.65
C LEU A 199 -5.97 -18.30 1.74
N VAL A 200 -6.97 -18.37 2.60
CA VAL A 200 -7.80 -17.22 2.97
C VAL A 200 -7.62 -16.95 4.45
N THR A 201 -7.25 -15.72 4.78
CA THR A 201 -7.14 -15.26 6.17
C THR A 201 -8.07 -14.09 6.45
N ARG A 202 -8.35 -13.85 7.73
CA ARG A 202 -9.13 -12.73 8.24
C ARG A 202 -8.55 -12.26 9.59
N THR A 203 -8.53 -10.93 9.81
CA THR A 203 -8.23 -10.33 11.13
C THR A 203 -9.50 -10.13 11.92
#